data_4485bf2b459fba3a761bf0a575b08da7
#
_entry.id   4485bf2b459fba3a761bf0a575b08da7
#
_cell.length_a   1.000
_cell.length_b   1.000
_cell.length_c   1.000
_cell.angle_alpha   90.00
_cell.angle_beta   90.00
_cell.angle_gamma   90.00
#
_symmetry.space_group_name_H-M   'P 1'
#
loop_
_entity.id
_entity.type
_entity.pdbx_description
1 polymer ?
#
loop_
_entity_poly.entity_id
_entity_poly.type
_entity_poly.pdbx_seq_one_letter_code
_entity_poly.pdbx_strand_id
1 'polypeptide(L)'
;FMLYGQKVSDLLHNGRFQYVYGAIGVSTGLVAASLLSLLYLLILYFVFRRSLEKDGSREREYLKNGESSFSRIRLILGSGGFHALFYLTFALSSFGSVFIFFLLHKGDSASASAFGMYYAGCNALLKAMILIILMVFYSSIRRVGYYQEREEFRMAREKLGMLLHRMLVVLLPFAILSVVLSENLSILLLGDTGAEVSGAMQAGSIGILFGTLGYVFILLLMRLKQSMLAAVSAGAAMVLQMVLLVIMTSAGVGGALAPALSQMFFYLLLTAAGFVLVSRVMQYRQDWIRGAAIPTVLAAVMGVVTMLINRFLTPAAGRVSGTIVCVVGILVYVILLLAARNMREEELNSSLFGRLLLKVGRLIHFY
;
A
#
# COMPACT_ATOMS: atom_id res chain seq x y z
N PHE A 1 -3.72 -8.54 20.42
CA PHE A 1 -4.53 -9.76 20.36
C PHE A 1 -3.70 -11.01 20.07
N MET A 2 -2.77 -11.00 19.12
CA MET A 2 -1.88 -12.15 18.85
C MET A 2 -1.05 -12.52 20.09
N LEU A 3 -0.37 -11.55 20.71
CA LEU A 3 0.40 -11.75 21.93
C LEU A 3 -0.48 -12.22 23.12
N TYR A 4 -1.73 -11.79 23.16
CA TYR A 4 -2.68 -12.25 24.17
C TYR A 4 -3.05 -13.72 23.96
N GLY A 5 -3.28 -14.12 22.71
CA GLY A 5 -3.53 -15.52 22.36
C GLY A 5 -2.34 -16.44 22.74
N GLN A 6 -1.11 -15.98 22.50
CA GLN A 6 0.09 -16.71 22.93
C GLN A 6 0.16 -16.86 24.45
N LYS A 7 -0.07 -15.78 25.20
CA LYS A 7 -0.13 -15.85 26.68
C LYS A 7 -1.21 -16.81 27.21
N VAL A 8 -2.36 -16.87 26.55
CA VAL A 8 -3.42 -17.82 26.90
C VAL A 8 -2.94 -19.28 26.69
N SER A 9 -2.22 -19.55 25.60
CA SER A 9 -1.61 -20.85 25.35
C SER A 9 -0.60 -21.23 26.44
N ASP A 10 0.21 -20.29 26.88
CA ASP A 10 1.20 -20.51 27.95
C ASP A 10 0.52 -20.78 29.29
N LEU A 11 -0.55 -20.04 29.60
CA LEU A 11 -1.36 -20.24 30.82
C LEU A 11 -2.06 -21.61 30.85
N LEU A 12 -2.46 -22.12 29.71
CA LEU A 12 -3.10 -23.42 29.57
C LEU A 12 -2.10 -24.58 29.46
N HIS A 13 -0.79 -24.32 29.54
CA HIS A 13 0.31 -25.29 29.43
C HIS A 13 0.22 -26.16 28.14
N ASN A 14 -0.33 -25.61 27.06
CA ASN A 14 -0.68 -26.33 25.83
C ASN A 14 0.14 -25.80 24.65
N GLY A 15 1.48 -25.87 24.75
CA GLY A 15 2.42 -25.34 23.76
C GLY A 15 2.22 -25.89 22.34
N ARG A 16 1.60 -27.08 22.19
CA ARG A 16 1.26 -27.65 20.88
C ARG A 16 0.25 -26.80 20.09
N PHE A 17 -0.59 -26.02 20.76
CA PHE A 17 -1.64 -25.19 20.16
C PHE A 17 -1.33 -23.70 20.16
N GLN A 18 -0.10 -23.29 20.48
CA GLN A 18 0.30 -21.88 20.53
C GLN A 18 -0.02 -21.14 19.24
N TYR A 19 0.20 -21.76 18.07
CA TYR A 19 -0.12 -21.19 16.76
C TYR A 19 -1.64 -21.03 16.55
N VAL A 20 -2.44 -21.96 17.05
CA VAL A 20 -3.91 -21.89 16.95
C VAL A 20 -4.44 -20.74 17.79
N TYR A 21 -3.95 -20.59 19.02
CA TYR A 21 -4.32 -19.47 19.90
C TYR A 21 -3.84 -18.12 19.33
N GLY A 22 -2.66 -18.08 18.69
CA GLY A 22 -2.19 -16.92 17.96
C GLY A 22 -3.10 -16.53 16.79
N ALA A 23 -3.54 -17.52 15.99
CA ALA A 23 -4.48 -17.30 14.89
C ALA A 23 -5.86 -16.84 15.36
N ILE A 24 -6.38 -17.43 16.46
CA ILE A 24 -7.61 -16.98 17.11
C ILE A 24 -7.46 -15.53 17.58
N GLY A 25 -6.32 -15.18 18.20
CA GLY A 25 -6.02 -13.81 18.62
C GLY A 25 -6.04 -12.81 17.46
N VAL A 26 -5.46 -13.15 16.30
CA VAL A 26 -5.50 -12.30 15.10
C VAL A 26 -6.94 -12.15 14.61
N SER A 27 -7.69 -13.25 14.51
CA SER A 27 -9.07 -13.23 14.03
C SER A 27 -9.99 -12.40 14.94
N THR A 28 -9.85 -12.54 16.27
CA THR A 28 -10.60 -11.72 17.24
C THR A 28 -10.20 -10.24 17.15
N GLY A 29 -8.91 -9.95 16.90
CA GLY A 29 -8.42 -8.59 16.66
C GLY A 29 -9.04 -7.94 15.43
N LEU A 30 -9.18 -8.68 14.33
CA LEU A 30 -9.85 -8.19 13.12
C LEU A 30 -11.35 -7.92 13.35
N VAL A 31 -12.04 -8.82 14.07
CA VAL A 31 -13.45 -8.60 14.45
C VAL A 31 -13.58 -7.37 15.35
N ALA A 32 -12.73 -7.22 16.34
CA ALA A 32 -12.72 -6.03 17.21
C ALA A 32 -12.47 -4.74 16.44
N ALA A 33 -11.51 -4.75 15.51
CA ALA A 33 -11.21 -3.61 14.64
C ALA A 33 -12.41 -3.23 13.74
N SER A 34 -13.09 -4.21 13.16
CA SER A 34 -14.28 -3.96 12.34
C SER A 34 -15.46 -3.42 13.15
N LEU A 35 -15.66 -3.90 14.38
CA LEU A 35 -16.67 -3.37 15.30
C LEU A 35 -16.36 -1.93 15.71
N LEU A 36 -15.10 -1.61 16.02
CA LEU A 36 -14.67 -0.24 16.32
C LEU A 36 -14.87 0.69 15.12
N SER A 37 -14.55 0.23 13.90
CA SER A 37 -14.81 0.98 12.67
C SER A 37 -16.30 1.25 12.46
N LEU A 38 -17.15 0.24 12.70
CA LEU A 38 -18.60 0.40 12.62
C LEU A 38 -19.10 1.42 13.64
N LEU A 39 -18.63 1.32 14.87
CA LEU A 39 -18.99 2.23 15.95
C LEU A 39 -18.56 3.67 15.64
N TYR A 40 -17.35 3.86 15.10
CA TYR A 40 -16.87 5.14 14.63
C TYR A 40 -17.76 5.73 13.51
N LEU A 41 -18.13 4.91 12.52
CA LEU A 41 -19.04 5.34 11.45
C LEU A 41 -20.44 5.70 12.00
N LEU A 42 -20.94 4.96 12.97
CA LEU A 42 -22.21 5.29 13.64
C LEU A 42 -22.13 6.63 14.39
N ILE A 43 -21.03 6.86 15.11
CA ILE A 43 -20.80 8.15 15.77
C ILE A 43 -20.79 9.29 14.76
N LEU A 44 -20.01 9.14 13.65
CA LEU A 44 -19.99 10.13 12.58
C LEU A 44 -21.37 10.35 11.97
N TYR A 45 -22.14 9.29 11.73
CA TYR A 45 -23.50 9.39 11.23
C TYR A 45 -24.38 10.21 12.16
N PHE A 46 -24.36 9.94 13.47
CA PHE A 46 -25.16 10.70 14.43
C PHE A 46 -24.73 12.16 14.55
N VAL A 47 -23.42 12.44 14.51
CA VAL A 47 -22.87 13.80 14.56
C VAL A 47 -23.28 14.60 13.32
N PHE A 48 -23.17 13.99 12.13
CA PHE A 48 -23.44 14.67 10.86
C PHE A 48 -24.86 14.45 10.31
N ARG A 49 -25.71 13.71 11.03
CA ARG A 49 -27.06 13.36 10.59
C ARG A 49 -27.87 14.58 10.14
N ARG A 50 -27.84 15.66 10.91
CA ARG A 50 -28.58 16.90 10.57
C ARG A 50 -28.05 17.56 9.29
N SER A 51 -26.76 17.50 9.02
CA SER A 51 -26.17 18.01 7.78
C SER A 51 -26.55 17.13 6.60
N LEU A 52 -26.48 15.82 6.77
CA LEU A 52 -26.88 14.83 5.76
C LEU A 52 -28.38 14.90 5.43
N GLU A 53 -29.24 15.13 6.43
CA GLU A 53 -30.68 15.30 6.23
C GLU A 53 -31.00 16.61 5.48
N LYS A 54 -30.25 17.70 5.73
CA LYS A 54 -30.38 18.97 4.99
C LYS A 54 -29.97 18.84 3.52
N ASP A 55 -28.86 18.18 3.25
CA ASP A 55 -28.39 17.94 1.88
C ASP A 55 -29.32 16.95 1.16
N GLY A 56 -29.76 15.90 1.84
CA GLY A 56 -30.75 14.95 1.32
C GLY A 56 -32.14 15.52 1.11
N SER A 57 -32.54 16.58 1.85
CA SER A 57 -33.84 17.23 1.61
C SER A 57 -33.84 18.08 0.35
N ARG A 58 -32.71 18.73 0.02
CA ARG A 58 -32.51 19.42 -1.26
C ARG A 58 -32.56 18.45 -2.46
N GLU A 59 -31.90 17.30 -2.35
CA GLU A 59 -31.98 16.26 -3.38
C GLU A 59 -33.38 15.62 -3.46
N ARG A 60 -34.11 15.46 -2.35
CA ARG A 60 -35.48 14.94 -2.37
C ARG A 60 -36.46 15.84 -3.08
N GLU A 61 -36.25 17.13 -3.12
CA GLU A 61 -37.09 18.10 -3.85
C GLU A 61 -36.90 17.92 -5.36
N TYR A 62 -35.70 17.58 -5.83
CA TYR A 62 -35.43 17.18 -7.22
C TYR A 62 -35.97 15.78 -7.55
N LEU A 63 -36.06 14.87 -6.59
CA LEU A 63 -36.48 13.47 -6.78
C LEU A 63 -37.99 13.26 -6.55
N LYS A 64 -38.78 14.30 -6.29
CA LYS A 64 -40.22 14.18 -6.04
C LYS A 64 -41.05 13.76 -7.26
N ASN A 65 -40.44 13.68 -8.43
CA ASN A 65 -41.12 13.25 -9.67
C ASN A 65 -40.97 11.73 -9.87
N GLY A 66 -41.66 10.92 -9.08
CA GLY A 66 -42.19 9.63 -9.52
C GLY A 66 -41.22 8.46 -9.75
N GLU A 67 -39.94 8.53 -9.34
CA GLU A 67 -39.03 7.39 -9.53
C GLU A 67 -39.29 6.26 -8.53
N SER A 68 -39.46 5.07 -9.06
CA SER A 68 -39.71 3.85 -8.29
C SER A 68 -38.50 3.54 -7.36
N SER A 69 -38.73 2.91 -6.22
CA SER A 69 -37.66 2.48 -5.29
C SER A 69 -36.59 1.61 -5.98
N PHE A 70 -36.98 0.91 -7.02
CA PHE A 70 -36.09 0.08 -7.84
C PHE A 70 -35.13 0.93 -8.69
N SER A 71 -35.57 2.07 -9.26
CA SER A 71 -34.66 2.94 -10.01
C SER A 71 -33.61 3.59 -9.09
N ARG A 72 -33.98 3.90 -7.82
CA ARG A 72 -33.04 4.40 -6.82
C ARG A 72 -32.00 3.37 -6.42
N ILE A 73 -32.41 2.11 -6.19
CA ILE A 73 -31.50 1.01 -5.92
C ILE A 73 -30.56 0.79 -7.11
N ARG A 74 -31.07 0.84 -8.34
CA ARG A 74 -30.25 0.74 -9.55
C ARG A 74 -29.24 1.88 -9.68
N LEU A 75 -29.61 3.10 -9.31
CA LEU A 75 -28.72 4.27 -9.33
C LEU A 75 -27.62 4.14 -8.27
N ILE A 76 -27.97 3.72 -7.05
CA ILE A 76 -27.01 3.44 -5.97
C ILE A 76 -26.07 2.30 -6.35
N LEU A 77 -26.60 1.21 -6.89
CA LEU A 77 -25.80 0.09 -7.37
C LEU A 77 -24.95 0.46 -8.59
N GLY A 78 -25.43 1.32 -9.46
CA GLY A 78 -24.68 1.80 -10.64
C GLY A 78 -23.48 2.65 -10.27
N SER A 79 -23.62 3.56 -9.32
CA SER A 79 -22.51 4.42 -8.89
C SER A 79 -21.67 3.82 -7.77
N GLY A 80 -22.32 3.22 -6.77
CA GLY A 80 -21.66 2.62 -5.61
C GLY A 80 -21.20 1.17 -5.85
N GLY A 81 -21.88 0.43 -6.73
CA GLY A 81 -21.59 -0.97 -7.00
C GLY A 81 -20.19 -1.22 -7.53
N PHE A 82 -19.69 -0.37 -8.43
CA PHE A 82 -18.32 -0.47 -8.92
C PHE A 82 -17.27 -0.16 -7.85
N HIS A 83 -17.58 0.73 -6.90
CA HIS A 83 -16.72 0.95 -5.74
C HIS A 83 -16.71 -0.28 -4.84
N ALA A 84 -17.87 -0.84 -4.54
CA ALA A 84 -17.98 -2.08 -3.76
C ALA A 84 -17.28 -3.25 -4.45
N LEU A 85 -17.45 -3.40 -5.77
CA LEU A 85 -16.78 -4.43 -6.57
C LEU A 85 -15.26 -4.30 -6.51
N PHE A 86 -14.73 -3.08 -6.54
CA PHE A 86 -13.31 -2.82 -6.38
C PHE A 86 -12.80 -3.30 -5.02
N TYR A 87 -13.45 -2.93 -3.91
CA TYR A 87 -13.03 -3.41 -2.59
C TYR A 87 -13.19 -4.92 -2.44
N LEU A 88 -14.20 -5.49 -3.06
CA LEU A 88 -14.40 -6.94 -3.10
C LEU A 88 -13.25 -7.66 -3.82
N THR A 89 -12.72 -7.10 -4.93
CA THR A 89 -11.56 -7.71 -5.61
C THR A 89 -10.32 -7.77 -4.73
N PHE A 90 -10.06 -6.76 -3.88
CA PHE A 90 -8.95 -6.80 -2.92
C PHE A 90 -9.17 -7.83 -1.81
N ALA A 91 -10.39 -7.93 -1.30
CA ALA A 91 -10.75 -8.94 -0.31
C ALA A 91 -10.59 -10.34 -0.90
N LEU A 92 -11.11 -10.56 -2.11
CA LEU A 92 -11.00 -11.83 -2.83
C LEU A 92 -9.56 -12.16 -3.21
N SER A 93 -8.75 -11.18 -3.62
CA SER A 93 -7.31 -11.36 -3.87
C SER A 93 -6.60 -11.90 -2.64
N SER A 94 -6.84 -11.31 -1.48
CA SER A 94 -6.23 -11.74 -0.23
C SER A 94 -6.76 -13.10 0.23
N PHE A 95 -8.07 -13.28 0.30
CA PHE A 95 -8.70 -14.52 0.73
C PHE A 95 -8.46 -15.68 -0.25
N GLY A 96 -8.56 -15.40 -1.54
CA GLY A 96 -8.30 -16.38 -2.59
C GLY A 96 -6.86 -16.88 -2.60
N SER A 97 -5.89 -16.01 -2.29
CA SER A 97 -4.48 -16.42 -2.16
C SER A 97 -4.30 -17.43 -1.02
N VAL A 98 -4.94 -17.19 0.13
CA VAL A 98 -4.92 -18.13 1.26
C VAL A 98 -5.58 -19.45 0.87
N PHE A 99 -6.77 -19.38 0.29
CA PHE A 99 -7.55 -20.57 -0.09
C PHE A 99 -6.82 -21.42 -1.13
N ILE A 100 -6.30 -20.83 -2.21
CA ILE A 100 -5.56 -21.53 -3.26
C ILE A 100 -4.30 -22.18 -2.68
N PHE A 101 -3.56 -21.43 -1.85
CA PHE A 101 -2.35 -21.94 -1.26
C PHE A 101 -2.62 -23.21 -0.43
N PHE A 102 -3.58 -23.17 0.49
CA PHE A 102 -3.92 -24.35 1.31
C PHE A 102 -4.57 -25.49 0.53
N LEU A 103 -5.25 -25.20 -0.59
CA LEU A 103 -5.79 -26.23 -1.47
C LEU A 103 -4.66 -27.04 -2.14
N LEU A 104 -3.58 -26.38 -2.54
CA LEU A 104 -2.47 -26.98 -3.28
C LEU A 104 -1.42 -27.61 -2.36
N HIS A 105 -1.18 -27.05 -1.16
CA HIS A 105 -0.20 -27.55 -0.18
C HIS A 105 -0.83 -28.42 0.91
N LYS A 106 -1.66 -29.38 0.54
CA LYS A 106 -2.28 -30.29 1.51
C LYS A 106 -1.21 -31.14 2.20
N GLY A 107 -1.01 -30.91 3.51
CA GLY A 107 -0.18 -31.75 4.36
C GLY A 107 1.27 -31.29 4.56
N ASP A 108 1.74 -30.25 3.88
CA ASP A 108 3.08 -29.70 4.12
C ASP A 108 3.03 -28.61 5.22
N SER A 109 3.38 -29.03 6.44
CA SER A 109 3.38 -28.15 7.61
C SER A 109 4.47 -27.06 7.55
N ALA A 110 5.60 -27.31 6.87
CA ALA A 110 6.70 -26.35 6.77
C ALA A 110 6.31 -25.18 5.86
N SER A 111 5.80 -25.46 4.67
CA SER A 111 5.29 -24.45 3.74
C SER A 111 4.10 -23.69 4.31
N ALA A 112 3.21 -24.35 5.05
CA ALA A 112 2.09 -23.70 5.73
C ALA A 112 2.56 -22.73 6.83
N SER A 113 3.60 -23.10 7.59
CA SER A 113 4.22 -22.24 8.60
C SER A 113 4.87 -21.02 7.98
N ALA A 114 5.69 -21.19 6.92
CA ALA A 114 6.35 -20.10 6.20
C ALA A 114 5.31 -19.13 5.57
N PHE A 115 4.27 -19.68 4.97
CA PHE A 115 3.14 -18.88 4.47
C PHE A 115 2.48 -18.07 5.57
N GLY A 116 2.17 -18.70 6.72
CA GLY A 116 1.55 -18.03 7.85
C GLY A 116 2.40 -16.88 8.41
N MET A 117 3.70 -17.10 8.58
CA MET A 117 4.65 -16.06 9.02
C MET A 117 4.71 -14.87 8.05
N TYR A 118 4.80 -15.16 6.75
CA TYR A 118 4.81 -14.10 5.76
C TYR A 118 3.48 -13.36 5.72
N TYR A 119 2.36 -14.08 5.64
CA TYR A 119 1.06 -13.47 5.37
C TYR A 119 0.51 -12.70 6.57
N ALA A 120 0.60 -13.25 7.77
CA ALA A 120 0.14 -12.61 9.00
C ALA A 120 1.10 -11.54 9.53
N GLY A 121 2.41 -11.75 9.35
CA GLY A 121 3.44 -10.82 9.83
C GLY A 121 3.87 -9.81 8.77
N CYS A 122 4.70 -10.26 7.83
CA CYS A 122 5.35 -9.36 6.87
C CYS A 122 4.37 -8.63 5.96
N ASN A 123 3.40 -9.34 5.36
CA ASN A 123 2.44 -8.74 4.45
C ASN A 123 1.50 -7.73 5.14
N ALA A 124 1.15 -7.98 6.41
CA ALA A 124 0.36 -7.03 7.19
C ALA A 124 1.13 -5.71 7.41
N LEU A 125 2.43 -5.78 7.73
CA LEU A 125 3.29 -4.60 7.84
C LEU A 125 3.39 -3.84 6.50
N LEU A 126 3.64 -4.56 5.41
CA LEU A 126 3.74 -3.96 4.07
C LEU A 126 2.46 -3.23 3.67
N LYS A 127 1.30 -3.84 3.94
CA LYS A 127 -0.02 -3.20 3.71
C LYS A 127 -0.22 -1.97 4.61
N ALA A 128 0.20 -2.03 5.87
CA ALA A 128 0.14 -0.87 6.76
C ALA A 128 1.00 0.29 6.26
N MET A 129 2.20 0.02 5.75
CA MET A 129 3.06 1.04 5.12
C MET A 129 2.40 1.68 3.91
N ILE A 130 1.80 0.88 3.02
CA ILE A 130 1.02 1.39 1.86
C ILE A 130 -0.08 2.34 2.34
N LEU A 131 -0.86 1.94 3.35
CA LEU A 131 -1.97 2.76 3.87
C LEU A 131 -1.48 4.07 4.49
N ILE A 132 -0.40 4.04 5.28
CA ILE A 132 0.18 5.25 5.88
C ILE A 132 0.60 6.24 4.79
N ILE A 133 1.29 5.77 3.76
CA ILE A 133 1.74 6.62 2.65
C ILE A 133 0.52 7.18 1.88
N LEU A 134 -0.51 6.36 1.63
CA LEU A 134 -1.75 6.82 1.01
C LEU A 134 -2.44 7.92 1.82
N MET A 135 -2.48 7.81 3.14
CA MET A 135 -3.04 8.84 4.02
C MET A 135 -2.28 10.17 3.90
N VAL A 136 -0.95 10.13 3.85
CA VAL A 136 -0.12 11.33 3.67
C VAL A 136 -0.42 12.04 2.34
N PHE A 137 -0.60 11.27 1.26
CA PHE A 137 -0.85 11.83 -0.07
C PHE A 137 -2.33 12.04 -0.41
N TYR A 138 -3.26 11.60 0.44
CA TYR A 138 -4.70 11.68 0.18
C TYR A 138 -5.20 13.10 -0.14
N SER A 139 -4.70 14.11 0.55
CA SER A 139 -5.04 15.51 0.30
C SER A 139 -4.62 15.97 -1.11
N SER A 140 -3.48 15.47 -1.59
CA SER A 140 -2.98 15.79 -2.94
C SER A 140 -3.79 15.09 -4.02
N ILE A 141 -4.18 13.83 -3.79
CA ILE A 141 -5.09 13.07 -4.67
C ILE A 141 -6.44 13.80 -4.81
N ARG A 142 -6.98 14.25 -3.68
CA ARG A 142 -8.24 15.01 -3.65
C ARG A 142 -8.14 16.31 -4.44
N ARG A 143 -7.01 17.03 -4.39
CA ARG A 143 -6.79 18.26 -5.16
C ARG A 143 -6.81 18.01 -6.67
N VAL A 144 -6.23 16.93 -7.15
CA VAL A 144 -6.28 16.56 -8.58
C VAL A 144 -7.73 16.39 -9.04
N GLY A 145 -8.54 15.63 -8.28
CA GLY A 145 -9.97 15.46 -8.57
C GLY A 145 -10.73 16.78 -8.58
N TYR A 146 -10.45 17.67 -7.62
CA TYR A 146 -11.10 18.97 -7.52
C TYR A 146 -10.90 19.86 -8.76
N TYR A 147 -9.66 19.96 -9.28
CA TYR A 147 -9.39 20.72 -10.50
C TYR A 147 -10.01 20.08 -11.74
N GLN A 148 -10.08 18.75 -11.76
CA GLN A 148 -10.73 18.03 -12.86
C GLN A 148 -12.26 18.26 -12.88
N GLU A 149 -12.91 18.28 -11.73
CA GLU A 149 -14.35 18.55 -11.61
C GLU A 149 -14.72 19.99 -12.03
N ARG A 150 -13.78 20.92 -11.93
CA ARG A 150 -13.92 22.31 -12.38
C ARG A 150 -13.53 22.55 -13.83
N GLU A 151 -13.22 21.47 -14.56
CA GLU A 151 -12.76 21.54 -15.96
C GLU A 151 -11.44 22.30 -16.15
N GLU A 152 -10.70 22.53 -15.07
CA GLU A 152 -9.37 23.13 -15.08
C GLU A 152 -8.30 22.07 -15.44
N PHE A 153 -8.40 21.48 -16.62
CA PHE A 153 -7.61 20.31 -17.06
C PHE A 153 -6.08 20.54 -17.02
N ARG A 154 -5.64 21.75 -17.29
CA ARG A 154 -4.21 22.10 -17.23
C ARG A 154 -3.68 22.00 -15.81
N MET A 155 -4.40 22.60 -14.85
CA MET A 155 -4.05 22.56 -13.44
C MET A 155 -4.13 21.13 -12.88
N ALA A 156 -5.15 20.37 -13.28
CA ALA A 156 -5.30 18.98 -12.88
C ALA A 156 -4.08 18.13 -13.30
N ARG A 157 -3.61 18.28 -14.55
CA ARG A 157 -2.42 17.59 -15.08
C ARG A 157 -1.14 18.00 -14.35
N GLU A 158 -0.96 19.28 -14.09
CA GLU A 158 0.20 19.79 -13.35
C GLU A 158 0.21 19.25 -11.92
N LYS A 159 -0.92 19.25 -11.21
CA LYS A 159 -1.02 18.68 -9.85
C LYS A 159 -0.83 17.17 -9.83
N LEU A 160 -1.28 16.47 -10.88
CA LEU A 160 -1.00 15.03 -11.03
C LEU A 160 0.50 14.78 -11.18
N GLY A 161 1.21 15.54 -12.02
CA GLY A 161 2.66 15.42 -12.19
C GLY A 161 3.42 15.66 -10.89
N MET A 162 3.05 16.72 -10.15
CA MET A 162 3.64 17.01 -8.83
C MET A 162 3.34 15.89 -7.81
N LEU A 163 2.12 15.33 -7.82
CA LEU A 163 1.76 14.22 -6.93
C LEU A 163 2.63 13.00 -7.21
N LEU A 164 2.73 12.57 -8.47
CA LEU A 164 3.49 11.39 -8.86
C LEU A 164 4.98 11.56 -8.55
N HIS A 165 5.55 12.73 -8.85
CA HIS A 165 6.95 13.04 -8.54
C HIS A 165 7.22 12.95 -7.04
N ARG A 166 6.43 13.64 -6.20
CA ARG A 166 6.57 13.60 -4.74
C ARG A 166 6.40 12.20 -4.16
N MET A 167 5.45 11.44 -4.71
CA MET A 167 5.25 10.06 -4.29
C MET A 167 6.46 9.20 -4.61
N LEU A 168 7.02 9.29 -5.82
CA LEU A 168 8.20 8.51 -6.20
C LEU A 168 9.42 8.89 -5.35
N VAL A 169 9.63 10.16 -5.05
CA VAL A 169 10.70 10.64 -4.16
C VAL A 169 10.60 10.02 -2.75
N VAL A 170 9.39 9.76 -2.25
CA VAL A 170 9.18 9.12 -0.94
C VAL A 170 9.18 7.60 -1.03
N LEU A 171 8.49 7.04 -2.02
CA LEU A 171 8.28 5.58 -2.14
C LEU A 171 9.56 4.81 -2.48
N LEU A 172 10.39 5.35 -3.37
CA LEU A 172 11.59 4.66 -3.84
C LEU A 172 12.58 4.36 -2.70
N PRO A 173 12.98 5.35 -1.86
CA PRO A 173 13.86 5.04 -0.74
C PRO A 173 13.20 4.09 0.27
N PHE A 174 11.91 4.24 0.54
CA PHE A 174 11.19 3.32 1.42
C PHE A 174 11.19 1.88 0.90
N ALA A 175 10.90 1.67 -0.37
CA ALA A 175 10.90 0.34 -0.97
C ALA A 175 12.29 -0.28 -0.95
N ILE A 176 13.32 0.47 -1.34
CA ILE A 176 14.71 -0.02 -1.39
C ILE A 176 15.25 -0.31 0.02
N LEU A 177 15.00 0.57 1.01
CA LEU A 177 15.38 0.30 2.39
C LEU A 177 14.68 -0.95 2.93
N SER A 178 13.39 -1.14 2.63
CA SER A 178 12.67 -2.34 3.05
C SER A 178 13.20 -3.61 2.39
N VAL A 179 13.69 -3.53 1.15
CA VAL A 179 14.37 -4.65 0.47
C VAL A 179 15.71 -4.96 1.14
N VAL A 180 16.55 -3.95 1.38
CA VAL A 180 17.88 -4.13 1.99
C VAL A 180 17.78 -4.63 3.44
N LEU A 181 16.79 -4.14 4.18
CA LEU A 181 16.56 -4.48 5.58
C LEU A 181 15.55 -5.62 5.78
N SER A 182 15.16 -6.35 4.73
CA SER A 182 14.11 -7.37 4.79
C SER A 182 14.40 -8.46 5.84
N GLU A 183 15.64 -8.93 5.93
CA GLU A 183 16.07 -9.90 6.93
C GLU A 183 15.95 -9.31 8.34
N ASN A 184 16.49 -8.11 8.56
CA ASN A 184 16.43 -7.44 9.86
C ASN A 184 14.98 -7.16 10.29
N LEU A 185 14.12 -6.76 9.35
CA LEU A 185 12.70 -6.51 9.59
C LEU A 185 11.94 -7.81 9.89
N SER A 186 12.21 -8.90 9.17
CA SER A 186 11.58 -10.19 9.42
C SER A 186 11.97 -10.73 10.79
N ILE A 187 13.26 -10.65 11.17
CA ILE A 187 13.75 -11.05 12.50
C ILE A 187 13.16 -10.18 13.61
N LEU A 188 13.05 -8.87 13.38
CA LEU A 188 12.47 -7.93 14.34
C LEU A 188 11.01 -8.24 14.63
N LEU A 189 10.23 -8.58 13.59
CA LEU A 189 8.80 -8.81 13.68
C LEU A 189 8.44 -10.20 14.19
N LEU A 190 9.14 -11.20 13.72
CA LEU A 190 8.75 -12.61 13.86
C LEU A 190 9.78 -13.47 14.62
N GLY A 191 10.93 -12.91 14.94
CA GLY A 191 12.05 -13.65 15.50
C GLY A 191 12.90 -14.29 14.40
N ASP A 192 13.48 -15.48 14.69
CA ASP A 192 14.27 -16.21 13.71
C ASP A 192 13.35 -16.79 12.62
N THR A 193 13.38 -16.15 11.47
CA THR A 193 12.62 -16.56 10.29
C THR A 193 13.62 -17.02 9.24
N GLY A 194 13.51 -18.22 8.77
CA GLY A 194 14.41 -18.74 7.74
C GLY A 194 14.53 -17.86 6.48
N ALA A 195 15.50 -18.14 5.62
CA ALA A 195 15.80 -17.41 4.39
C ALA A 195 14.58 -17.25 3.45
N GLU A 196 13.62 -18.18 3.49
CA GLU A 196 12.42 -18.17 2.69
C GLU A 196 11.50 -16.98 3.03
N VAL A 197 11.29 -16.71 4.33
CA VAL A 197 10.43 -15.60 4.79
C VAL A 197 11.10 -14.24 4.51
N SER A 198 12.43 -14.15 4.67
CA SER A 198 13.16 -12.92 4.35
C SER A 198 13.15 -12.64 2.84
N GLY A 199 13.28 -13.66 1.99
CA GLY A 199 13.13 -13.54 0.53
C GLY A 199 11.71 -13.11 0.12
N ALA A 200 10.69 -13.65 0.78
CA ALA A 200 9.31 -13.23 0.58
C ALA A 200 9.09 -11.77 1.02
N MET A 201 9.72 -11.35 2.12
CA MET A 201 9.70 -9.95 2.58
C MET A 201 10.37 -9.01 1.57
N GLN A 202 11.47 -9.43 0.92
CA GLN A 202 12.12 -8.66 -0.15
C GLN A 202 11.16 -8.43 -1.33
N ALA A 203 10.55 -9.50 -1.84
CA ALA A 203 9.57 -9.41 -2.92
C ALA A 203 8.38 -8.52 -2.55
N GLY A 204 7.84 -8.70 -1.35
CA GLY A 204 6.76 -7.88 -0.83
C GLY A 204 7.12 -6.40 -0.67
N SER A 205 8.38 -6.10 -0.33
CA SER A 205 8.87 -4.71 -0.19
C SER A 205 8.87 -3.94 -1.51
N ILE A 206 9.18 -4.60 -2.63
CA ILE A 206 8.98 -4.02 -3.97
C ILE A 206 7.49 -3.74 -4.22
N GLY A 207 6.63 -4.58 -3.67
CA GLY A 207 5.18 -4.41 -3.70
C GLY A 207 4.68 -3.13 -3.03
N ILE A 208 5.42 -2.52 -2.09
CA ILE A 208 5.06 -1.21 -1.50
C ILE A 208 5.02 -0.13 -2.57
N LEU A 209 6.03 -0.07 -3.44
CA LEU A 209 6.10 0.91 -4.52
C LEU A 209 4.91 0.76 -5.47
N PHE A 210 4.75 -0.42 -6.04
CA PHE A 210 3.68 -0.67 -7.00
C PHE A 210 2.29 -0.65 -6.33
N GLY A 211 2.15 -1.19 -5.14
CA GLY A 211 0.88 -1.17 -4.41
C GLY A 211 0.39 0.23 -4.14
N THR A 212 1.26 1.10 -3.63
CA THR A 212 0.87 2.49 -3.34
C THR A 212 0.49 3.25 -4.61
N LEU A 213 1.30 3.16 -5.68
CA LEU A 213 1.00 3.81 -6.97
C LEU A 213 -0.30 3.25 -7.58
N GLY A 214 -0.48 1.93 -7.56
CA GLY A 214 -1.69 1.28 -8.06
C GLY A 214 -2.94 1.77 -7.33
N TYR A 215 -2.92 1.82 -6.00
CA TYR A 215 -4.04 2.37 -5.22
C TYR A 215 -4.32 3.84 -5.56
N VAL A 216 -3.28 4.67 -5.74
CA VAL A 216 -3.45 6.08 -6.11
C VAL A 216 -4.12 6.21 -7.47
N PHE A 217 -3.69 5.45 -8.47
CA PHE A 217 -4.30 5.49 -9.80
C PHE A 217 -5.76 5.04 -9.77
N ILE A 218 -6.07 4.01 -8.99
CA ILE A 218 -7.46 3.57 -8.82
C ILE A 218 -8.30 4.63 -8.11
N LEU A 219 -7.80 5.21 -7.03
CA LEU A 219 -8.49 6.30 -6.32
C LEU A 219 -8.72 7.51 -7.25
N LEU A 220 -7.75 7.83 -8.11
CA LEU A 220 -7.91 8.87 -9.13
C LEU A 220 -8.99 8.49 -10.15
N LEU A 221 -9.00 7.26 -10.68
CA LEU A 221 -10.05 6.81 -11.61
C LEU A 221 -11.45 6.90 -10.99
N MET A 222 -11.57 6.53 -9.71
CA MET A 222 -12.84 6.68 -8.98
C MET A 222 -13.27 8.15 -8.88
N ARG A 223 -12.33 9.06 -8.58
CA ARG A 223 -12.58 10.50 -8.54
C ARG A 223 -12.94 11.08 -9.91
N LEU A 224 -12.35 10.53 -10.96
CA LEU A 224 -12.65 10.90 -12.35
C LEU A 224 -13.98 10.30 -12.87
N LYS A 225 -14.81 9.73 -11.99
CA LYS A 225 -16.08 9.05 -12.30
C LYS A 225 -15.92 7.85 -13.27
N GLN A 226 -14.72 7.26 -13.31
CA GLN A 226 -14.38 6.08 -14.11
C GLN A 226 -14.28 4.82 -13.24
N SER A 227 -15.23 4.65 -12.32
CA SER A 227 -15.26 3.54 -11.35
C SER A 227 -15.35 2.16 -12.02
N MET A 228 -16.03 2.07 -13.17
CA MET A 228 -16.08 0.82 -13.95
C MET A 228 -14.69 0.42 -14.45
N LEU A 229 -13.91 1.34 -15.01
CA LEU A 229 -12.55 1.04 -15.46
C LEU A 229 -11.65 0.63 -14.30
N ALA A 230 -11.80 1.28 -13.14
CA ALA A 230 -11.09 0.92 -11.93
C ALA A 230 -11.42 -0.50 -11.47
N ALA A 231 -12.70 -0.88 -11.44
CA ALA A 231 -13.14 -2.20 -11.02
C ALA A 231 -12.70 -3.31 -11.98
N VAL A 232 -12.82 -3.07 -13.30
CA VAL A 232 -12.41 -4.04 -14.33
C VAL A 232 -10.91 -4.26 -14.30
N SER A 233 -10.11 -3.19 -14.19
CA SER A 233 -8.64 -3.32 -14.13
C SER A 233 -8.19 -4.07 -12.87
N ALA A 234 -8.82 -3.80 -11.72
CA ALA A 234 -8.53 -4.52 -10.48
C ALA A 234 -8.95 -6.00 -10.55
N GLY A 235 -10.12 -6.28 -11.13
CA GLY A 235 -10.59 -7.64 -11.35
C GLY A 235 -9.68 -8.45 -12.27
N ALA A 236 -9.26 -7.87 -13.40
CA ALA A 236 -8.32 -8.50 -14.31
C ALA A 236 -6.96 -8.78 -13.64
N ALA A 237 -6.43 -7.81 -12.90
CA ALA A 237 -5.18 -7.99 -12.15
C ALA A 237 -5.31 -9.10 -11.10
N MET A 238 -6.45 -9.21 -10.40
CA MET A 238 -6.73 -10.27 -9.43
C MET A 238 -6.74 -11.65 -10.09
N VAL A 239 -7.44 -11.81 -11.21
CA VAL A 239 -7.49 -13.10 -11.92
C VAL A 239 -6.09 -13.53 -12.34
N LEU A 240 -5.30 -12.63 -12.93
CA LEU A 240 -3.92 -12.91 -13.33
C LEU A 240 -3.02 -13.25 -12.13
N GLN A 241 -3.20 -12.60 -10.99
CA GLN A 241 -2.53 -12.94 -9.74
C GLN A 241 -2.84 -14.38 -9.30
N MET A 242 -4.11 -14.78 -9.33
CA MET A 242 -4.52 -16.12 -8.93
C MET A 242 -3.93 -17.19 -9.86
N VAL A 243 -3.95 -16.95 -11.15
CA VAL A 243 -3.32 -17.84 -12.14
C VAL A 243 -1.82 -17.96 -11.87
N LEU A 244 -1.13 -16.85 -11.65
CA LEU A 244 0.29 -16.85 -11.34
C LEU A 244 0.61 -17.58 -10.03
N LEU A 245 -0.21 -17.40 -9.00
CA LEU A 245 -0.07 -18.12 -7.74
C LEU A 245 -0.17 -19.63 -7.93
N VAL A 246 -1.16 -20.09 -8.70
CA VAL A 246 -1.33 -21.53 -9.03
C VAL A 246 -0.09 -22.05 -9.75
N ILE A 247 0.39 -21.33 -10.77
CA ILE A 247 1.57 -21.74 -11.55
C ILE A 247 2.82 -21.82 -10.65
N MET A 248 3.09 -20.81 -9.84
CA MET A 248 4.27 -20.78 -8.97
C MET A 248 4.22 -21.87 -7.91
N THR A 249 3.05 -22.07 -7.30
CA THR A 249 2.84 -23.11 -6.30
C THR A 249 3.03 -24.50 -6.91
N SER A 250 2.47 -24.73 -8.11
CA SER A 250 2.63 -26.01 -8.83
C SER A 250 4.06 -26.25 -9.31
N ALA A 251 4.83 -25.20 -9.57
CA ALA A 251 6.24 -25.26 -9.91
C ALA A 251 7.18 -25.51 -8.71
N GLY A 252 6.64 -25.64 -7.49
CA GLY A 252 7.41 -25.90 -6.29
C GLY A 252 8.12 -24.66 -5.71
N VAL A 253 7.68 -23.45 -6.06
CA VAL A 253 8.20 -22.24 -5.44
C VAL A 253 7.77 -22.22 -3.97
N GLY A 254 8.69 -21.92 -3.06
CA GLY A 254 8.51 -22.04 -1.61
C GLY A 254 7.26 -21.35 -1.05
N GLY A 255 6.80 -21.86 0.11
CA GLY A 255 5.51 -21.51 0.70
C GLY A 255 5.27 -20.04 1.01
N ALA A 256 6.30 -19.27 1.31
CA ALA A 256 6.20 -17.83 1.54
C ALA A 256 6.43 -17.02 0.25
N LEU A 257 7.30 -17.50 -0.64
CA LEU A 257 7.76 -16.75 -1.81
C LEU A 257 6.71 -16.67 -2.92
N ALA A 258 5.98 -17.76 -3.19
CA ALA A 258 4.94 -17.80 -4.22
C ALA A 258 3.83 -16.76 -3.99
N PRO A 259 3.22 -16.65 -2.79
CA PRO A 259 2.22 -15.63 -2.50
C PRO A 259 2.81 -14.21 -2.51
N ALA A 260 4.07 -14.02 -2.08
CA ALA A 260 4.72 -12.73 -2.10
C ALA A 260 4.92 -12.21 -3.53
N LEU A 261 5.45 -13.05 -4.43
CA LEU A 261 5.65 -12.71 -5.83
C LEU A 261 4.33 -12.50 -6.57
N SER A 262 3.33 -13.35 -6.35
CA SER A 262 2.02 -13.18 -6.97
C SER A 262 1.33 -11.88 -6.53
N GLN A 263 1.47 -11.49 -5.25
CA GLN A 263 0.95 -10.23 -4.73
C GLN A 263 1.70 -9.02 -5.30
N MET A 264 3.04 -9.10 -5.42
CA MET A 264 3.84 -8.08 -6.07
C MET A 264 3.41 -7.89 -7.53
N PHE A 265 3.18 -8.99 -8.25
CA PHE A 265 2.71 -8.96 -9.62
C PHE A 265 1.32 -8.33 -9.76
N PHE A 266 0.39 -8.63 -8.84
CA PHE A 266 -0.90 -7.96 -8.77
C PHE A 266 -0.76 -6.44 -8.66
N TYR A 267 0.07 -5.95 -7.76
CA TYR A 267 0.31 -4.52 -7.60
C TYR A 267 0.97 -3.89 -8.83
N LEU A 268 1.89 -4.61 -9.48
CA LEU A 268 2.52 -4.15 -10.71
C LEU A 268 1.50 -4.00 -11.84
N LEU A 269 0.63 -5.00 -12.05
CA LEU A 269 -0.44 -4.95 -13.04
C LEU A 269 -1.43 -3.81 -12.74
N LEU A 270 -1.80 -3.65 -11.47
CA LEU A 270 -2.70 -2.59 -11.04
C LEU A 270 -2.10 -1.21 -11.32
N THR A 271 -0.80 -1.04 -11.07
CA THR A 271 -0.08 0.21 -11.36
C THR A 271 0.02 0.47 -12.86
N ALA A 272 0.39 -0.53 -13.64
CA ALA A 272 0.52 -0.39 -15.09
C ALA A 272 -0.82 -0.05 -15.75
N ALA A 273 -1.87 -0.81 -15.43
CA ALA A 273 -3.21 -0.56 -15.94
C ALA A 273 -3.74 0.81 -15.48
N GLY A 274 -3.60 1.11 -14.18
CA GLY A 274 -4.03 2.38 -13.61
C GLY A 274 -3.32 3.58 -14.22
N PHE A 275 -2.00 3.51 -14.40
CA PHE A 275 -1.22 4.55 -15.07
C PHE A 275 -1.70 4.79 -16.51
N VAL A 276 -1.87 3.73 -17.30
CA VAL A 276 -2.34 3.83 -18.69
C VAL A 276 -3.74 4.46 -18.76
N LEU A 277 -4.65 4.01 -17.89
CA LEU A 277 -6.02 4.51 -17.87
C LEU A 277 -6.08 5.98 -17.42
N VAL A 278 -5.41 6.35 -16.33
CA VAL A 278 -5.35 7.75 -15.85
C VAL A 278 -4.70 8.65 -16.90
N SER A 279 -3.60 8.20 -17.53
CA SER A 279 -2.92 8.96 -18.57
C SER A 279 -3.80 9.20 -19.79
N ARG A 280 -4.62 8.22 -20.18
CA ARG A 280 -5.59 8.37 -21.29
C ARG A 280 -6.74 9.32 -20.93
N VAL A 281 -7.35 9.13 -19.75
CA VAL A 281 -8.50 9.94 -19.31
C VAL A 281 -8.11 11.39 -19.10
N MET A 282 -6.95 11.66 -18.51
CA MET A 282 -6.47 13.01 -18.25
C MET A 282 -5.61 13.59 -19.39
N GLN A 283 -5.33 12.80 -20.43
CA GLN A 283 -4.37 13.17 -21.49
C GLN A 283 -3.02 13.62 -20.91
N TYR A 284 -2.56 12.91 -19.86
CA TYR A 284 -1.35 13.22 -19.13
C TYR A 284 -0.14 12.54 -19.77
N ARG A 285 0.96 13.29 -19.90
CA ARG A 285 2.27 12.76 -20.30
C ARG A 285 3.26 12.95 -19.16
N GLN A 286 3.80 11.83 -18.70
CA GLN A 286 4.79 11.82 -17.61
C GLN A 286 6.15 12.30 -18.14
N ASP A 287 6.80 13.21 -17.40
CA ASP A 287 8.23 13.47 -17.56
C ASP A 287 9.02 12.35 -16.86
N TRP A 288 9.42 11.36 -17.65
CA TRP A 288 10.10 10.19 -17.12
C TRP A 288 11.47 10.49 -16.54
N ILE A 289 12.19 11.50 -17.09
CA ILE A 289 13.57 11.79 -16.66
C ILE A 289 13.55 12.40 -15.28
N ARG A 290 12.89 13.53 -15.10
CA ARG A 290 12.85 14.24 -13.80
C ARG A 290 11.92 13.57 -12.81
N GLY A 291 10.81 13.05 -13.28
CA GLY A 291 9.77 12.48 -12.43
C GLY A 291 10.10 11.11 -11.87
N ALA A 292 10.82 10.27 -12.59
CA ALA A 292 11.07 8.87 -12.20
C ALA A 292 12.56 8.50 -12.24
N ALA A 293 13.30 8.78 -13.33
CA ALA A 293 14.65 8.29 -13.50
C ALA A 293 15.61 8.82 -12.43
N ILE A 294 15.61 10.14 -12.19
CA ILE A 294 16.51 10.74 -11.19
C ILE A 294 16.23 10.18 -9.79
N PRO A 295 15.02 10.20 -9.23
CA PRO A 295 14.75 9.59 -7.92
C PRO A 295 15.13 8.11 -7.84
N THR A 296 14.94 7.35 -8.94
CA THR A 296 15.31 5.93 -8.97
C THR A 296 16.82 5.73 -8.87
N VAL A 297 17.61 6.51 -9.61
CA VAL A 297 19.08 6.44 -9.56
C VAL A 297 19.57 6.82 -8.15
N LEU A 298 19.05 7.90 -7.57
CA LEU A 298 19.45 8.32 -6.23
C LEU A 298 19.09 7.28 -5.17
N ALA A 299 17.92 6.67 -5.27
CA ALA A 299 17.49 5.61 -4.36
C ALA A 299 18.32 4.32 -4.57
N ALA A 300 18.71 4.00 -5.80
CA ALA A 300 19.60 2.86 -6.07
C ALA A 300 20.99 3.09 -5.45
N VAL A 301 21.57 4.27 -5.60
CA VAL A 301 22.85 4.62 -4.95
C VAL A 301 22.74 4.51 -3.43
N MET A 302 21.66 5.05 -2.84
CA MET A 302 21.38 4.87 -1.41
C MET A 302 21.30 3.38 -1.05
N GLY A 303 20.61 2.57 -1.86
CA GLY A 303 20.47 1.13 -1.63
C GLY A 303 21.81 0.39 -1.58
N VAL A 304 22.72 0.70 -2.53
CA VAL A 304 24.07 0.14 -2.52
C VAL A 304 24.85 0.54 -1.27
N VAL A 305 24.81 1.81 -0.91
CA VAL A 305 25.49 2.31 0.29
C VAL A 305 24.95 1.64 1.56
N THR A 306 23.63 1.57 1.69
CA THR A 306 22.99 0.93 2.85
C THR A 306 23.24 -0.58 2.91
N MET A 307 23.29 -1.27 1.77
CA MET A 307 23.63 -2.68 1.70
C MET A 307 25.06 -2.94 2.18
N LEU A 308 26.02 -2.12 1.76
CA LEU A 308 27.40 -2.21 2.21
C LEU A 308 27.50 -1.97 3.72
N ILE A 309 26.88 -0.91 4.23
CA ILE A 309 26.89 -0.59 5.66
C ILE A 309 26.23 -1.72 6.47
N ASN A 310 25.09 -2.24 6.01
CA ASN A 310 24.41 -3.36 6.68
C ASN A 310 25.32 -4.59 6.80
N ARG A 311 26.05 -4.92 5.73
CA ARG A 311 26.97 -6.08 5.71
C ARG A 311 28.10 -5.94 6.74
N PHE A 312 28.62 -4.74 6.96
CA PHE A 312 29.66 -4.48 7.95
C PHE A 312 29.13 -4.32 9.37
N LEU A 313 27.93 -3.77 9.53
CA LEU A 313 27.39 -3.43 10.85
C LEU A 313 26.63 -4.59 11.51
N THR A 314 26.03 -5.48 10.73
CA THR A 314 25.23 -6.61 11.26
C THR A 314 26.03 -7.51 12.21
N PRO A 315 27.30 -7.90 11.92
CA PRO A 315 28.10 -8.70 12.83
C PRO A 315 28.44 -7.99 14.14
N ALA A 316 28.53 -6.64 14.12
CA ALA A 316 28.98 -5.86 15.26
C ALA A 316 27.85 -5.38 16.18
N ALA A 317 26.67 -5.02 15.62
CA ALA A 317 25.59 -4.34 16.34
C ALA A 317 24.30 -5.18 16.48
N GLY A 318 24.24 -6.41 15.96
CA GLY A 318 23.10 -7.32 16.11
C GLY A 318 21.77 -6.69 15.68
N ARG A 319 20.74 -6.81 16.54
CA ARG A 319 19.38 -6.31 16.24
C ARG A 319 19.28 -4.78 16.03
N VAL A 320 20.20 -4.00 16.60
CA VAL A 320 20.20 -2.54 16.49
C VAL A 320 20.75 -2.07 15.14
N SER A 321 21.52 -2.91 14.44
CA SER A 321 22.11 -2.59 13.13
C SER A 321 21.08 -2.09 12.13
N GLY A 322 19.92 -2.75 12.03
CA GLY A 322 18.86 -2.37 11.09
C GLY A 322 18.35 -0.96 11.30
N THR A 323 18.21 -0.51 12.55
CA THR A 323 17.75 0.86 12.85
C THR A 323 18.81 1.89 12.44
N ILE A 324 20.08 1.63 12.74
CA ILE A 324 21.19 2.53 12.36
C ILE A 324 21.28 2.63 10.83
N VAL A 325 21.25 1.50 10.14
CA VAL A 325 21.31 1.44 8.67
C VAL A 325 20.14 2.20 8.05
N CYS A 326 18.94 2.07 8.62
CA CYS A 326 17.76 2.80 8.15
C CYS A 326 17.96 4.33 8.26
N VAL A 327 18.41 4.82 9.41
CA VAL A 327 18.67 6.26 9.63
C VAL A 327 19.75 6.77 8.69
N VAL A 328 20.87 6.06 8.59
CA VAL A 328 21.96 6.44 7.68
C VAL A 328 21.49 6.44 6.22
N GLY A 329 20.72 5.43 5.80
CA GLY A 329 20.16 5.36 4.46
C GLY A 329 19.28 6.56 4.13
N ILE A 330 18.39 6.95 5.02
CA ILE A 330 17.54 8.13 4.84
C ILE A 330 18.40 9.40 4.73
N LEU A 331 19.41 9.55 5.57
CA LEU A 331 20.31 10.72 5.52
C LEU A 331 21.07 10.78 4.18
N VAL A 332 21.63 9.65 3.73
CA VAL A 332 22.31 9.57 2.43
C VAL A 332 21.36 9.95 1.29
N TYR A 333 20.13 9.41 1.30
CA TYR A 333 19.16 9.75 0.27
C TYR A 333 18.80 11.24 0.25
N VAL A 334 18.58 11.83 1.42
CA VAL A 334 18.27 13.27 1.55
C VAL A 334 19.40 14.12 1.02
N ILE A 335 20.65 13.80 1.35
CA ILE A 335 21.83 14.53 0.84
C ILE A 335 21.91 14.42 -0.68
N LEU A 336 21.75 13.22 -1.23
CA LEU A 336 21.75 12.99 -2.68
C LEU A 336 20.62 13.74 -3.39
N LEU A 337 19.43 13.76 -2.79
CA LEU A 337 18.27 14.47 -3.33
C LEU A 337 18.49 16.00 -3.37
N LEU A 338 19.08 16.56 -2.32
CA LEU A 338 19.44 17.98 -2.26
C LEU A 338 20.53 18.32 -3.27
N ALA A 339 21.58 17.48 -3.36
CA ALA A 339 22.67 17.66 -4.32
C ALA A 339 22.20 17.62 -5.78
N ALA A 340 21.26 16.73 -6.10
CA ALA A 340 20.71 16.61 -7.45
C ALA A 340 19.74 17.75 -7.82
N ARG A 341 19.34 18.62 -6.88
CA ARG A 341 18.36 19.71 -7.08
C ARG A 341 17.08 19.25 -7.81
N ASN A 342 16.66 18.03 -7.51
CA ASN A 342 15.53 17.40 -8.21
C ASN A 342 14.15 17.93 -7.79
N MET A 343 14.07 18.63 -6.66
CA MET A 343 12.83 19.23 -6.16
C MET A 343 12.84 20.75 -6.38
N ARG A 344 11.72 21.29 -6.84
CA ARG A 344 11.56 22.75 -6.99
C ARG A 344 11.36 23.38 -5.61
N GLU A 345 11.85 24.61 -5.41
CA GLU A 345 11.66 25.35 -4.14
C GLU A 345 10.18 25.50 -3.75
N GLU A 346 9.29 25.66 -4.73
CA GLU A 346 7.84 25.72 -4.51
C GLU A 346 7.28 24.41 -3.94
N GLU A 347 7.81 23.27 -4.38
CA GLU A 347 7.40 21.95 -3.88
C GLU A 347 7.86 21.75 -2.44
N LEU A 348 9.07 22.16 -2.14
CA LEU A 348 9.63 22.08 -0.79
C LEU A 348 8.88 23.03 0.18
N ASN A 349 8.56 24.24 -0.24
CA ASN A 349 7.81 25.20 0.59
C ASN A 349 6.37 24.75 0.92
N SER A 350 5.78 23.89 0.10
CA SER A 350 4.39 23.45 0.27
C SER A 350 4.19 22.43 1.40
N SER A 351 5.25 21.83 1.96
CA SER A 351 5.18 20.84 3.02
C SER A 351 6.05 21.22 4.22
N LEU A 352 5.65 20.80 5.43
CA LEU A 352 6.43 21.04 6.66
C LEU A 352 7.84 20.43 6.56
N PHE A 353 7.92 19.20 6.06
CA PHE A 353 9.17 18.48 5.88
C PHE A 353 10.03 19.12 4.80
N GLY A 354 9.43 19.58 3.69
CA GLY A 354 10.14 20.28 2.63
C GLY A 354 10.75 21.60 3.11
N ARG A 355 10.08 22.34 3.99
CA ARG A 355 10.64 23.58 4.61
C ARG A 355 11.87 23.29 5.47
N LEU A 356 11.88 22.16 6.18
CA LEU A 356 13.07 21.72 6.92
C LEU A 356 14.22 21.39 5.97
N LEU A 357 13.93 20.64 4.88
CA LEU A 357 14.93 20.32 3.86
C LEU A 357 15.50 21.57 3.18
N LEU A 358 14.67 22.58 2.90
CA LEU A 358 15.14 23.87 2.38
C LEU A 358 16.09 24.59 3.35
N LYS A 359 15.77 24.60 4.64
CA LYS A 359 16.65 25.19 5.65
C LYS A 359 18.00 24.49 5.68
N VAL A 360 18.00 23.16 5.66
CA VAL A 360 19.23 22.35 5.62
C VAL A 360 19.97 22.57 4.29
N GLY A 361 19.28 22.58 3.16
CA GLY A 361 19.88 22.80 1.84
C GLY A 361 20.54 24.17 1.70
N ARG A 362 19.95 25.23 2.27
CA ARG A 362 20.54 26.57 2.31
C ARG A 362 21.76 26.64 3.23
N LEU A 363 21.75 25.89 4.35
CA LEU A 363 22.89 25.82 5.26
C LEU A 363 24.11 25.13 4.62
N ILE A 364 23.86 24.16 3.71
CA ILE A 364 24.90 23.39 3.01
C ILE A 364 25.25 24.00 1.63
N HIS A 365 24.68 25.16 1.27
CA HIS A 365 24.89 25.85 0.00
C HIS A 365 24.43 25.07 -1.25
N PHE A 366 23.45 24.17 -1.11
CA PHE A 366 22.86 23.47 -2.25
C PHE A 366 21.70 24.25 -2.90
N TYR A 367 21.07 25.19 -2.18
CA TYR A 367 20.01 26.09 -2.63
C TYR A 367 20.33 27.54 -2.27
#